data_2bf9f7603b1bd2aafd287595fb5e866a
#
_entry.id   2bf9f7603b1bd2aafd287595fb5e866a
#
_cell.length_a   1.000
_cell.length_b   1.000
_cell.length_c   1.000
_cell.angle_alpha   90.00
_cell.angle_beta   90.00
_cell.angle_gamma   90.00
#
_symmetry.space_group_name_H-M   'P 1'
#
loop_
_entity.id
_entity.type
_entity.pdbx_description
1 polymer ?
#
loop_
_entity_poly.entity_id
_entity_poly.type
_entity_poly.pdbx_seq_one_letter_code
_entity_poly.pdbx_strand_id
1 'polypeptide(L)'
;MEIDLTIEQTGPHEAIPYELLYEADPSREAVADYIARGSCYIARIEGRTVGVSVLLRTRPFTMELVNLCVAEPYRRQGIATRLIAHAAERARAAECRILEVGTGNAGIGQLALYQRCGFSIESIEKDYFVRYYPEPIYENGIEYRDMVRLRMEL
;
A
#
# COMPACT_ATOMS: atom_id res chain seq x y z
N MET A 1 22.55 2.88 -11.84
CA MET A 1 23.09 2.45 -10.55
C MET A 1 22.00 1.76 -9.74
N GLU A 2 22.30 0.59 -9.25
CA GLU A 2 21.36 -0.17 -8.47
C GLU A 2 21.28 0.37 -7.03
N ILE A 3 20.06 0.56 -6.54
CA ILE A 3 19.84 1.03 -5.17
C ILE A 3 19.94 -0.16 -4.22
N ASP A 4 20.77 -0.04 -3.18
CA ASP A 4 20.91 -1.05 -2.14
C ASP A 4 19.73 -0.94 -1.14
N LEU A 5 18.65 -1.58 -1.49
CA LEU A 5 17.39 -1.54 -0.73
C LEU A 5 17.18 -2.85 0.02
N THR A 6 16.93 -2.76 1.32
CA THR A 6 16.46 -3.90 2.11
C THR A 6 15.00 -3.71 2.46
N ILE A 7 14.23 -4.82 2.46
CA ILE A 7 12.83 -4.83 2.87
C ILE A 7 12.68 -5.91 3.92
N GLU A 8 12.31 -5.51 5.13
CA GLU A 8 12.23 -6.42 6.27
C GLU A 8 10.94 -6.20 7.05
N GLN A 9 10.40 -7.27 7.60
CA GLN A 9 9.24 -7.19 8.48
C GLN A 9 9.64 -6.51 9.78
N THR A 10 8.78 -5.65 10.31
CA THR A 10 9.03 -4.99 11.59
C THR A 10 9.06 -6.01 12.72
N GLY A 11 10.06 -5.89 13.58
CA GLY A 11 10.13 -6.66 14.80
C GLY A 11 9.20 -6.08 15.88
N PRO A 12 8.96 -6.85 16.97
CA PRO A 12 8.01 -6.44 18.02
C PRO A 12 8.42 -5.18 18.77
N HIS A 13 9.68 -4.79 18.70
CA HIS A 13 10.19 -3.59 19.40
C HIS A 13 10.63 -2.49 18.44
N GLU A 14 10.41 -2.66 17.14
CA GLU A 14 10.74 -1.64 16.16
C GLU A 14 9.64 -0.59 16.09
N ALA A 15 10.05 0.67 15.89
CA ALA A 15 9.11 1.76 15.70
C ALA A 15 8.40 1.61 14.33
N ILE A 16 7.08 1.69 14.34
CA ILE A 16 6.28 1.72 13.12
C ILE A 16 6.37 3.13 12.51
N PRO A 17 6.63 3.26 11.20
CA PRO A 17 6.74 4.58 10.56
C PRO A 17 5.35 5.17 10.28
N TYR A 18 4.65 5.58 11.34
CA TYR A 18 3.29 6.10 11.24
C TYR A 18 3.16 7.32 10.33
N GLU A 19 4.19 8.16 10.27
CA GLU A 19 4.16 9.33 9.39
C GLU A 19 3.96 8.95 7.93
N LEU A 20 4.66 7.91 7.47
CA LEU A 20 4.49 7.40 6.12
C LEU A 20 3.13 6.76 5.92
N LEU A 21 2.67 5.98 6.90
CA LEU A 21 1.37 5.33 6.82
C LEU A 21 0.24 6.34 6.71
N TYR A 22 0.29 7.42 7.50
CA TYR A 22 -0.73 8.48 7.46
C TYR A 22 -0.66 9.32 6.20
N GLU A 23 0.48 9.41 5.56
CA GLU A 23 0.62 10.08 4.27
C GLU A 23 -0.17 9.35 3.19
N ALA A 24 -0.11 8.00 3.20
CA ALA A 24 -0.86 7.18 2.24
C ALA A 24 -2.34 7.02 2.65
N ASP A 25 -2.64 7.03 3.95
CA ASP A 25 -3.99 6.81 4.48
C ASP A 25 -4.20 7.70 5.72
N PRO A 26 -4.90 8.82 5.60
CA PRO A 26 -5.07 9.73 6.74
C PRO A 26 -6.01 9.22 7.84
N SER A 27 -6.67 8.08 7.65
CA SER A 27 -7.54 7.50 8.68
C SER A 27 -6.73 6.80 9.76
N ARG A 28 -6.62 7.42 10.92
CA ARG A 28 -5.90 6.84 12.07
C ARG A 28 -6.55 5.54 12.55
N GLU A 29 -7.87 5.46 12.47
CA GLU A 29 -8.60 4.24 12.83
C GLU A 29 -8.28 3.08 11.89
N ALA A 30 -8.28 3.34 10.59
CA ALA A 30 -7.94 2.32 9.60
C ALA A 30 -6.51 1.83 9.78
N VAL A 31 -5.55 2.75 9.94
CA VAL A 31 -4.14 2.40 10.15
C VAL A 31 -3.97 1.57 11.42
N ALA A 32 -4.58 1.97 12.53
CA ALA A 32 -4.50 1.22 13.78
C ALA A 32 -5.04 -0.20 13.61
N ASP A 33 -6.15 -0.35 12.88
CA ASP A 33 -6.75 -1.66 12.64
C ASP A 33 -5.84 -2.58 11.84
N TYR A 34 -5.39 -2.15 10.66
CA TYR A 34 -4.59 -3.08 9.84
C TYR A 34 -3.15 -3.26 10.34
N ILE A 35 -2.58 -2.31 11.08
CA ILE A 35 -1.30 -2.53 11.74
C ILE A 35 -1.42 -3.61 12.82
N ALA A 36 -2.53 -3.64 13.56
CA ALA A 36 -2.75 -4.65 14.59
C ALA A 36 -2.96 -6.06 14.01
N ARG A 37 -3.60 -6.16 12.84
CA ARG A 37 -3.97 -7.45 12.24
C ARG A 37 -3.03 -7.92 11.14
N GLY A 38 -2.30 -7.02 10.53
CA GLY A 38 -1.46 -7.31 9.36
C GLY A 38 0.02 -7.40 9.68
N SER A 39 0.81 -7.47 8.63
CA SER A 39 2.26 -7.49 8.68
C SER A 39 2.81 -6.22 8.05
N CYS A 40 3.66 -5.51 8.76
CA CYS A 40 4.29 -4.28 8.31
C CYS A 40 5.73 -4.57 7.87
N TYR A 41 6.11 -4.06 6.71
CA TYR A 41 7.45 -4.20 6.15
C TYR A 41 8.04 -2.81 5.92
N ILE A 42 9.31 -2.67 6.27
CA ILE A 42 10.03 -1.40 6.13
C ILE A 42 11.09 -1.56 5.05
N ALA A 43 11.11 -0.63 4.11
CA ALA A 43 12.17 -0.52 3.12
C ALA A 43 13.22 0.46 3.63
N ARG A 44 14.50 0.08 3.59
CA ARG A 44 15.61 0.90 4.06
C ARG A 44 16.73 1.00 3.03
N ILE A 45 17.34 2.17 2.98
CA ILE A 45 18.58 2.41 2.25
C ILE A 45 19.58 2.93 3.27
N GLU A 46 20.72 2.25 3.41
CA GLU A 46 21.78 2.61 4.37
C GLU A 46 21.22 2.81 5.79
N GLY A 47 20.30 1.93 6.20
CA GLY A 47 19.69 1.97 7.52
C GLY A 47 18.56 3.00 7.68
N ARG A 48 18.29 3.82 6.68
CA ARG A 48 17.24 4.84 6.74
C ARG A 48 15.94 4.29 6.19
N THR A 49 14.85 4.54 6.89
CA THR A 49 13.52 4.16 6.43
C THR A 49 13.13 5.04 5.25
N VAL A 50 12.90 4.41 4.10
CA VAL A 50 12.52 5.11 2.86
C VAL A 50 11.15 4.72 2.35
N GLY A 51 10.57 3.65 2.88
CA GLY A 51 9.24 3.20 2.47
C GLY A 51 8.66 2.20 3.45
N VAL A 52 7.37 1.94 3.28
CA VAL A 52 6.62 1.03 4.12
C VAL A 52 5.54 0.34 3.29
N SER A 53 5.25 -0.90 3.61
CA SER A 53 4.08 -1.60 3.10
C SER A 53 3.42 -2.37 4.23
N VAL A 54 2.10 -2.53 4.15
CA VAL A 54 1.35 -3.34 5.10
C VAL A 54 0.50 -4.33 4.32
N LEU A 55 0.63 -5.61 4.68
CA LEU A 55 -0.12 -6.70 4.10
C LEU A 55 -1.10 -7.26 5.12
N LEU A 56 -2.32 -7.52 4.67
CA LEU A 56 -3.39 -8.06 5.51
C LEU A 56 -4.09 -9.18 4.77
N ARG A 57 -4.20 -10.35 5.42
CA ARG A 57 -5.02 -11.44 4.88
C ARG A 57 -6.49 -11.08 5.12
N THR A 58 -7.25 -10.94 4.04
CA THR A 58 -8.64 -10.48 4.13
C THR A 58 -9.66 -11.61 4.04
N ARG A 59 -9.34 -12.67 3.32
CA ARG A 59 -10.18 -13.85 3.17
C ARG A 59 -9.32 -15.01 2.66
N PRO A 60 -9.85 -16.23 2.57
CA PRO A 60 -9.07 -17.38 2.11
C PRO A 60 -8.37 -17.09 0.77
N PHE A 61 -7.09 -17.47 0.70
CA PHE A 61 -6.24 -17.35 -0.49
C PHE A 61 -6.01 -15.92 -0.99
N THR A 62 -6.37 -14.90 -0.18
CA THR A 62 -6.34 -13.50 -0.58
C THR A 62 -5.58 -12.65 0.42
N MET A 63 -4.61 -11.89 -0.09
CA MET A 63 -3.85 -10.89 0.65
C MET A 63 -4.17 -9.51 0.08
N GLU A 64 -4.26 -8.51 0.92
CA GLU A 64 -4.41 -7.12 0.47
C GLU A 64 -3.20 -6.30 0.87
N LEU A 65 -2.68 -5.52 -0.07
CA LEU A 65 -1.69 -4.49 0.19
C LEU A 65 -2.48 -3.25 0.64
N VAL A 66 -2.65 -3.10 1.95
CA VAL A 66 -3.55 -2.09 2.51
C VAL A 66 -2.91 -0.72 2.68
N ASN A 67 -1.58 -0.66 2.67
CA ASN A 67 -0.85 0.61 2.72
C ASN A 67 0.49 0.45 2.01
N LEU A 68 0.85 1.44 1.22
CA LEU A 68 2.12 1.51 0.51
C LEU A 68 2.52 2.97 0.44
N CYS A 69 3.68 3.31 0.98
CA CYS A 69 4.18 4.67 0.92
C CYS A 69 5.70 4.68 0.77
N VAL A 70 6.19 5.55 -0.10
CA VAL A 70 7.62 5.83 -0.26
C VAL A 70 7.84 7.28 0.18
N ALA A 71 8.86 7.51 1.00
CA ALA A 71 9.20 8.85 1.45
C ALA A 71 9.54 9.75 0.27
N GLU A 72 9.04 10.99 0.30
CA GLU A 72 9.11 11.92 -0.82
C GLU A 72 10.51 12.05 -1.45
N PRO A 73 11.61 12.23 -0.66
CA PRO A 73 12.95 12.36 -1.28
C PRO A 73 13.40 11.14 -2.07
N TYR A 74 12.76 10.00 -1.87
CA TYR A 74 13.16 8.73 -2.49
C TYR A 74 12.19 8.25 -3.57
N ARG A 75 11.21 9.07 -3.94
CA ARG A 75 10.24 8.72 -4.98
C ARG A 75 10.89 8.72 -6.37
N ARG A 76 10.22 8.05 -7.33
CA ARG A 76 10.64 7.94 -8.73
C ARG A 76 11.97 7.20 -8.91
N GLN A 77 12.29 6.27 -7.99
CA GLN A 77 13.49 5.46 -8.04
C GLN A 77 13.17 3.96 -8.07
N GLY A 78 11.91 3.61 -8.29
CA GLY A 78 11.48 2.22 -8.38
C GLY A 78 11.26 1.52 -7.05
N ILE A 79 11.28 2.22 -5.92
CA ILE A 79 11.12 1.62 -4.59
C ILE A 79 9.71 1.05 -4.41
N ALA A 80 8.67 1.79 -4.84
CA ALA A 80 7.30 1.30 -4.77
C ALA A 80 7.13 0.02 -5.58
N THR A 81 7.71 -0.04 -6.77
CA THR A 81 7.69 -1.24 -7.62
C THR A 81 8.32 -2.43 -6.90
N ARG A 82 9.43 -2.21 -6.21
CA ARG A 82 10.10 -3.27 -5.44
C ARG A 82 9.28 -3.70 -4.24
N LEU A 83 8.62 -2.78 -3.55
CA LEU A 83 7.71 -3.10 -2.44
C LEU A 83 6.50 -3.91 -2.92
N ILE A 84 5.97 -3.60 -4.09
CA ILE A 84 4.87 -4.37 -4.69
C ILE A 84 5.33 -5.79 -5.05
N ALA A 85 6.50 -5.92 -5.67
CA ALA A 85 7.05 -7.23 -5.99
C ALA A 85 7.28 -8.07 -4.73
N HIS A 86 7.78 -7.45 -3.68
CA HIS A 86 7.96 -8.08 -2.37
C HIS A 86 6.62 -8.53 -1.78
N ALA A 87 5.59 -7.67 -1.87
CA ALA A 87 4.24 -8.01 -1.39
C ALA A 87 3.69 -9.25 -2.13
N ALA A 88 3.86 -9.31 -3.45
CA ALA A 88 3.44 -10.46 -4.24
C ALA A 88 4.17 -11.74 -3.79
N GLU A 89 5.46 -11.64 -3.54
CA GLU A 89 6.26 -12.76 -3.04
C GLU A 89 5.81 -13.24 -1.66
N ARG A 90 5.55 -12.30 -0.76
CA ARG A 90 5.04 -12.64 0.57
C ARG A 90 3.66 -13.29 0.52
N ALA A 91 2.81 -12.81 -0.37
CA ALA A 91 1.49 -13.40 -0.57
C ALA A 91 1.60 -14.83 -1.10
N ARG A 92 2.49 -15.08 -2.07
CA ARG A 92 2.75 -16.44 -2.58
C ARG A 92 3.29 -17.35 -1.48
N ALA A 93 4.22 -16.86 -0.68
CA ALA A 93 4.80 -17.62 0.44
C ALA A 93 3.74 -18.00 1.49
N ALA A 94 2.70 -17.18 1.63
CA ALA A 94 1.56 -17.44 2.51
C ALA A 94 0.46 -18.28 1.83
N GLU A 95 0.77 -18.86 0.66
CA GLU A 95 -0.15 -19.68 -0.12
C GLU A 95 -1.39 -18.94 -0.62
N CYS A 96 -1.29 -17.63 -0.77
CA CYS A 96 -2.33 -16.83 -1.38
C CYS A 96 -2.26 -16.92 -2.91
N ARG A 97 -3.42 -16.81 -3.54
CA ARG A 97 -3.57 -16.85 -5.00
C ARG A 97 -3.88 -15.47 -5.58
N ILE A 98 -4.28 -14.54 -4.73
CA ILE A 98 -4.71 -13.21 -5.12
C ILE A 98 -4.05 -12.19 -4.21
N LEU A 99 -3.51 -11.13 -4.83
CA LEU A 99 -3.09 -9.92 -4.13
C LEU A 99 -4.01 -8.80 -4.59
N GLU A 100 -4.63 -8.12 -3.65
CA GLU A 100 -5.52 -6.99 -3.91
C GLU A 100 -4.87 -5.69 -3.44
N VAL A 101 -5.28 -4.58 -4.06
CA VAL A 101 -4.89 -3.25 -3.65
C VAL A 101 -6.03 -2.29 -4.02
N GLY A 102 -6.18 -1.23 -3.25
CA GLY A 102 -7.17 -0.19 -3.55
C GLY A 102 -6.53 1.18 -3.59
N THR A 103 -7.11 2.06 -4.37
CA THR A 103 -6.76 3.48 -4.39
C THR A 103 -7.99 4.29 -4.77
N GLY A 104 -7.99 5.57 -4.43
CA GLY A 104 -9.11 6.44 -4.79
C GLY A 104 -9.08 6.85 -6.25
N ASN A 105 -10.23 7.31 -6.72
CA ASN A 105 -10.42 7.78 -8.10
C ASN A 105 -9.47 8.93 -8.49
N ALA A 106 -9.01 9.71 -7.51
CA ALA A 106 -8.09 10.83 -7.74
C ALA A 106 -6.62 10.41 -7.77
N GLY A 107 -6.31 9.16 -7.40
CA GLY A 107 -4.97 8.62 -7.36
C GLY A 107 -4.47 8.17 -8.72
N ILE A 108 -4.30 9.11 -9.64
CA ILE A 108 -3.95 8.82 -11.04
C ILE A 108 -2.58 8.12 -11.12
N GLY A 109 -1.60 8.60 -10.37
CA GLY A 109 -0.26 8.00 -10.34
C GLY A 109 -0.27 6.59 -9.79
N GLN A 110 -1.03 6.36 -8.73
CA GLN A 110 -1.17 5.04 -8.12
C GLN A 110 -1.88 4.06 -9.05
N LEU A 111 -2.94 4.50 -9.74
CA LEU A 111 -3.63 3.66 -10.72
C LEU A 111 -2.69 3.23 -11.85
N ALA A 112 -1.85 4.16 -12.33
CA ALA A 112 -0.87 3.83 -13.36
C ALA A 112 0.18 2.86 -12.83
N LEU A 113 0.71 3.11 -11.64
CA LEU A 113 1.74 2.26 -11.01
C LEU A 113 1.25 0.82 -10.82
N TYR A 114 0.06 0.66 -10.25
CA TYR A 114 -0.47 -0.68 -9.96
C TYR A 114 -0.70 -1.47 -11.24
N GLN A 115 -1.23 -0.85 -12.27
CA GLN A 115 -1.44 -1.54 -13.55
C GLN A 115 -0.11 -1.92 -14.21
N ARG A 116 0.90 -1.04 -14.14
CA ARG A 116 2.24 -1.39 -14.64
C ARG A 116 2.86 -2.56 -13.89
N CYS A 117 2.53 -2.72 -12.60
CA CYS A 117 3.03 -3.82 -11.77
C CYS A 117 2.23 -5.11 -11.92
N GLY A 118 1.19 -5.14 -12.75
CA GLY A 118 0.45 -6.36 -13.05
C GLY A 118 -0.92 -6.46 -12.41
N PHE A 119 -1.39 -5.41 -11.74
CA PHE A 119 -2.76 -5.37 -11.23
C PHE A 119 -3.75 -5.00 -12.34
N SER A 120 -4.95 -5.56 -12.26
CA SER A 120 -6.08 -5.19 -13.13
C SER A 120 -7.19 -4.57 -12.28
N ILE A 121 -7.88 -3.59 -12.84
CA ILE A 121 -9.03 -2.99 -12.16
C ILE A 121 -10.14 -4.03 -12.06
N GLU A 122 -10.64 -4.26 -10.85
CA GLU A 122 -11.65 -5.29 -10.58
C GLU A 122 -13.02 -4.67 -10.33
N SER A 123 -13.10 -3.63 -9.50
CA SER A 123 -14.38 -3.05 -9.11
C SER A 123 -14.19 -1.63 -8.59
N ILE A 124 -15.32 -0.93 -8.47
CA ILE A 124 -15.38 0.41 -7.92
C ILE A 124 -16.44 0.42 -6.82
N GLU A 125 -16.04 0.85 -5.62
CA GLU A 125 -16.98 1.09 -4.53
C GLU A 125 -17.31 2.57 -4.49
N LYS A 126 -18.53 2.90 -4.88
CA LYS A 126 -18.98 4.30 -4.98
C LYS A 126 -19.06 4.96 -3.61
N ASP A 127 -18.59 6.19 -3.56
CA ASP A 127 -18.70 7.06 -2.38
C ASP A 127 -17.97 6.53 -1.13
N TYR A 128 -16.99 5.64 -1.31
CA TYR A 128 -16.21 5.07 -0.21
C TYR A 128 -15.59 6.16 0.67
N PHE A 129 -14.91 7.14 0.07
CA PHE A 129 -14.21 8.17 0.83
C PHE A 129 -15.17 9.18 1.45
N VAL A 130 -16.32 9.38 0.85
CA VAL A 130 -17.39 10.24 1.42
C VAL A 130 -18.00 9.58 2.65
N ARG A 131 -18.15 8.26 2.60
CA ARG A 131 -18.80 7.48 3.66
C ARG A 131 -17.90 7.24 4.87
N TYR A 132 -16.61 6.96 4.63
CA TYR A 132 -15.71 6.48 5.68
C TYR A 132 -14.68 7.50 6.15
N TYR A 133 -14.55 8.64 5.50
CA TYR A 133 -13.58 9.68 5.86
C TYR A 133 -14.31 10.95 6.25
N PRO A 134 -13.99 11.54 7.42
CA PRO A 134 -14.75 12.71 7.91
C PRO A 134 -14.47 14.00 7.15
N GLU A 135 -13.30 14.11 6.52
CA GLU A 135 -12.89 15.31 5.81
C GLU A 135 -12.70 15.02 4.33
N PRO A 136 -13.06 15.96 3.43
CA PRO A 136 -12.79 15.80 2.01
C PRO A 136 -11.29 15.71 1.74
N ILE A 137 -10.91 14.81 0.84
CA ILE A 137 -9.51 14.61 0.43
C ILE A 137 -9.43 14.90 -1.06
N TYR A 138 -8.42 15.68 -1.46
CA TYR A 138 -8.19 16.04 -2.85
C TYR A 138 -6.78 15.65 -3.30
N GLU A 139 -6.66 15.21 -4.52
CA GLU A 139 -5.38 14.97 -5.18
C GLU A 139 -5.56 15.27 -6.67
N ASN A 140 -4.57 15.88 -7.30
CA ASN A 140 -4.66 16.25 -8.72
C ASN A 140 -5.88 17.13 -9.06
N GLY A 141 -6.35 17.94 -8.09
CA GLY A 141 -7.54 18.77 -8.27
C GLY A 141 -8.86 18.00 -8.29
N ILE A 142 -8.85 16.73 -7.92
CA ILE A 142 -10.02 15.84 -7.93
C ILE A 142 -10.33 15.41 -6.51
N GLU A 143 -11.61 15.45 -6.14
CA GLU A 143 -12.03 14.95 -4.83
C GLU A 143 -12.01 13.42 -4.83
N TYR A 144 -11.44 12.83 -3.77
CA TYR A 144 -11.54 11.40 -3.52
C TYR A 144 -12.97 11.05 -3.13
N ARG A 145 -13.65 10.27 -3.96
CA ARG A 145 -15.00 9.80 -3.69
C ARG A 145 -15.09 8.29 -3.71
N ASP A 146 -14.54 7.68 -4.75
CA ASP A 146 -14.74 6.26 -5.05
C ASP A 146 -13.46 5.47 -4.80
N MET A 147 -13.61 4.27 -4.25
CA MET A 147 -12.50 3.33 -4.12
C MET A 147 -12.43 2.48 -5.39
N VAL A 148 -11.28 2.52 -6.05
CA VAL A 148 -10.97 1.63 -7.17
C VAL A 148 -10.20 0.45 -6.62
N ARG A 149 -10.72 -0.75 -6.80
CA ARG A 149 -10.06 -1.98 -6.34
C ARG A 149 -9.43 -2.70 -7.50
N LEU A 150 -8.18 -3.11 -7.31
CA LEU A 150 -7.41 -3.82 -8.32
C LEU A 150 -6.95 -5.15 -7.73
N ARG A 151 -6.68 -6.12 -8.59
CA ARG A 151 -6.19 -7.42 -8.17
C ARG A 151 -5.13 -7.96 -9.11
N MET A 152 -4.25 -8.79 -8.55
CA MET A 152 -3.22 -9.53 -9.27
C MET A 152 -3.40 -11.00 -8.95
N GLU A 153 -3.44 -11.84 -9.97
CA GLU A 153 -3.41 -13.30 -9.77
C GLU A 153 -1.96 -13.73 -9.61
N LEU A 154 -1.70 -14.49 -8.56
CA LEU A 154 -0.34 -14.89 -8.18
C LEU A 154 0.10 -16.23 -8.76
#